data_86afe281cd1aa2f4475afdbb892ade5f
#
_entry.id   86afe281cd1aa2f4475afdbb892ade5f
#
_cell.length_a   1.000
_cell.length_b   1.000
_cell.length_c   1.000
_cell.angle_alpha   90.00
_cell.angle_beta   90.00
_cell.angle_gamma   90.00
#
_symmetry.space_group_name_H-M   'P 1'
#
loop_
_entity.id
_entity.type
_entity.pdbx_description
1 polymer ?
#
loop_
_entity_poly.entity_id
_entity_poly.type
_entity_poly.pdbx_seq_one_letter_code
_entity_poly.pdbx_strand_id
1 'polypeptide(L)'
;LDPYSPERLLTVTTAVSAIAIVITLLAIRNVEPLNPTVAQNHSDQVSRRPGDFREALHDIWQEPEARIFTIFVFVSMLAYSAQDLILEPFAGLVFGRTPGESTQLAGIQHGGVLLGMAAMAISTLLFKSRGAALLQLWIRGGCWLSAVALFLLCWGGLNHSDWPLEANVFLLGTANGGFAVAAIGGMMVLASQGTEKREGI
;
A
#
# COMPACT_ATOMS: atom_id res chain seq x y z
N LEU A 1 23.87 -7.01 9.36
CA LEU A 1 25.04 -6.26 8.84
C LEU A 1 26.11 -5.99 9.92
N ASP A 2 26.11 -6.72 11.01
CA ASP A 2 27.20 -6.68 11.99
C ASP A 2 28.35 -7.61 11.55
N PRO A 3 29.60 -7.11 11.52
CA PRO A 3 30.02 -5.74 11.77
C PRO A 3 29.74 -4.81 10.57
N TYR A 4 29.40 -3.54 10.88
CA TYR A 4 29.15 -2.50 9.88
C TYR A 4 30.39 -2.30 8.98
N SER A 5 30.23 -2.49 7.68
CA SER A 5 31.22 -2.09 6.70
C SER A 5 30.54 -1.36 5.53
N PRO A 6 31.05 -0.18 5.12
CA PRO A 6 30.49 0.59 4.02
C PRO A 6 30.41 -0.20 2.71
N GLU A 7 31.41 -1.06 2.46
CA GLU A 7 31.46 -1.90 1.27
C GLU A 7 30.34 -2.94 1.22
N ARG A 8 30.02 -3.56 2.36
CA ARG A 8 28.89 -4.52 2.46
C ARG A 8 27.56 -3.82 2.24
N LEU A 9 27.39 -2.63 2.81
CA LEU A 9 26.18 -1.84 2.62
C LEU A 9 25.97 -1.52 1.13
N LEU A 10 27.00 -1.00 0.46
CA LEU A 10 26.96 -0.70 -0.97
C LEU A 10 26.67 -1.94 -1.80
N THR A 11 27.31 -3.05 -1.50
CA THR A 11 27.11 -4.31 -2.23
C THR A 11 25.67 -4.82 -2.09
N VAL A 12 25.13 -4.84 -0.88
CA VAL A 12 23.75 -5.29 -0.64
C VAL A 12 22.75 -4.35 -1.31
N THR A 13 22.91 -3.04 -1.15
CA THR A 13 22.01 -2.04 -1.75
C THR A 13 22.04 -2.14 -3.28
N THR A 14 23.22 -2.26 -3.87
CA THR A 14 23.38 -2.40 -5.34
C THR A 14 22.75 -3.71 -5.83
N ALA A 15 22.96 -4.82 -5.12
CA ALA A 15 22.41 -6.12 -5.49
C ALA A 15 20.87 -6.09 -5.43
N VAL A 16 20.27 -5.56 -4.35
CA VAL A 16 18.82 -5.43 -4.21
C VAL A 16 18.23 -4.53 -5.28
N SER A 17 18.87 -3.38 -5.56
CA SER A 17 18.43 -2.46 -6.61
C SER A 17 18.50 -3.11 -8.00
N ALA A 18 19.57 -3.84 -8.31
CA ALA A 18 19.71 -4.54 -9.58
C ALA A 18 18.63 -5.63 -9.74
N ILE A 19 18.37 -6.41 -8.69
CA ILE A 19 17.32 -7.43 -8.69
C ILE A 19 15.94 -6.78 -8.90
N ALA A 20 15.65 -5.69 -8.20
CA ALA A 20 14.41 -4.96 -8.35
C ALA A 20 14.21 -4.44 -9.79
N ILE A 21 15.24 -3.86 -10.40
CA ILE A 21 15.22 -3.41 -11.80
C ILE A 21 14.95 -4.57 -12.74
N VAL A 22 15.65 -5.70 -12.58
CA VAL A 22 15.45 -6.89 -13.44
C VAL A 22 14.03 -7.42 -13.32
N ILE A 23 13.50 -7.56 -12.10
CA ILE A 23 12.11 -8.01 -11.86
C ILE A 23 11.12 -7.04 -12.51
N THR A 24 11.33 -5.74 -12.35
CA THR A 24 10.46 -4.71 -12.94
C THR A 24 10.47 -4.79 -14.46
N LEU A 25 11.63 -4.87 -15.08
CA LEU A 25 11.77 -4.99 -16.53
C LEU A 25 11.13 -6.27 -17.08
N LEU A 26 11.27 -7.39 -16.36
CA LEU A 26 10.62 -8.65 -16.72
C LEU A 26 9.10 -8.56 -16.58
N ALA A 27 8.59 -7.90 -15.54
CA ALA A 27 7.17 -7.73 -15.30
C ALA A 27 6.51 -6.83 -16.36
N ILE A 28 7.18 -5.75 -16.77
CA ILE A 28 6.66 -4.79 -17.76
C ILE A 28 6.70 -5.38 -19.19
N ARG A 29 7.61 -6.30 -19.47
CA ARG A 29 7.84 -6.82 -20.83
C ARG A 29 6.60 -7.40 -21.54
N ASN A 30 5.58 -7.80 -20.79
CA ASN A 30 4.35 -8.42 -21.34
C ASN A 30 3.06 -7.68 -20.94
N VAL A 31 3.16 -6.49 -20.33
CA VAL A 31 2.00 -5.77 -19.78
C VAL A 31 1.35 -4.84 -20.81
N GLU A 32 2.11 -4.36 -21.80
CA GLU A 32 1.55 -3.54 -22.87
C GLU A 32 1.27 -4.40 -24.11
N PRO A 33 0.01 -4.77 -24.39
CA PRO A 33 -0.36 -5.13 -25.74
C PRO A 33 -0.20 -3.83 -26.59
N LEU A 34 0.68 -3.90 -27.58
CA LEU A 34 0.83 -2.86 -28.62
C LEU A 34 -0.46 -2.83 -29.47
N ASN A 35 -1.55 -2.37 -28.89
CA ASN A 35 -2.76 -2.06 -29.60
C ASN A 35 -2.73 -0.56 -29.90
N PRO A 36 -2.36 -0.16 -31.14
CA PRO A 36 -2.23 1.25 -31.50
C PRO A 36 -3.55 2.05 -31.32
N THR A 37 -4.67 1.37 -31.29
CA THR A 37 -6.00 1.96 -31.08
C THR A 37 -6.22 2.44 -29.63
N VAL A 38 -5.64 1.73 -28.65
CA VAL A 38 -5.73 2.14 -27.23
C VAL A 38 -4.76 3.27 -26.92
N ALA A 39 -3.59 3.27 -27.56
CA ALA A 39 -2.60 4.34 -27.43
C ALA A 39 -3.11 5.68 -28.03
N GLN A 40 -3.85 5.62 -29.14
CA GLN A 40 -4.45 6.82 -29.75
C GLN A 40 -5.58 7.41 -28.88
N ASN A 41 -6.44 6.60 -28.32
CA ASN A 41 -7.49 7.06 -27.41
C ASN A 41 -6.92 7.66 -26.11
N HIS A 42 -5.76 7.15 -25.63
CA HIS A 42 -5.06 7.75 -24.48
C HIS A 42 -4.33 9.04 -24.82
N SER A 43 -3.74 9.15 -26.03
CA SER A 43 -3.08 10.39 -26.46
C SER A 43 -4.09 11.51 -26.73
N ASP A 44 -5.29 11.20 -27.21
CA ASP A 44 -6.36 12.20 -27.41
C ASP A 44 -6.97 12.66 -26.07
N GLN A 45 -6.95 11.80 -25.02
CA GLN A 45 -7.35 12.21 -23.67
C GLN A 45 -6.26 13.02 -22.95
N VAL A 46 -4.98 12.76 -23.21
CA VAL A 46 -3.85 13.53 -22.64
C VAL A 46 -3.62 14.85 -23.36
N SER A 47 -4.12 15.01 -24.59
CA SER A 47 -4.07 16.28 -25.35
C SER A 47 -5.06 17.35 -24.86
N ARG A 48 -5.75 17.13 -23.73
CA ARG A 48 -6.50 18.19 -23.05
C ARG A 48 -5.51 19.24 -22.51
N ARG A 49 -5.77 20.48 -22.87
CA ARG A 49 -4.95 21.68 -22.66
C ARG A 49 -4.40 21.83 -21.23
N PRO A 50 -3.24 22.50 -21.02
CA PRO A 50 -2.66 22.74 -19.68
C PRO A 50 -3.54 23.49 -18.68
N GLY A 51 -4.76 23.88 -19.04
CA GLY A 51 -5.77 24.50 -18.18
C GLY A 51 -6.66 23.49 -17.44
N ASP A 52 -6.74 22.25 -17.94
CA ASP A 52 -7.74 21.26 -17.52
C ASP A 52 -7.47 20.56 -16.17
N PHE A 53 -6.26 20.66 -15.61
CA PHE A 53 -5.96 20.01 -14.32
C PHE A 53 -6.79 20.63 -13.18
N ARG A 54 -6.96 21.93 -13.19
CA ARG A 54 -7.78 22.62 -12.17
C ARG A 54 -9.27 22.33 -12.35
N GLU A 55 -9.73 22.26 -13.59
CA GLU A 55 -11.11 21.87 -13.90
C GLU A 55 -11.37 20.41 -13.56
N ALA A 56 -10.46 19.50 -13.93
CA ALA A 56 -10.55 18.09 -13.54
C ALA A 56 -10.53 17.90 -12.03
N LEU A 57 -9.69 18.64 -11.31
CA LEU A 57 -9.65 18.61 -9.85
C LEU A 57 -10.94 19.18 -9.25
N HIS A 58 -11.49 20.23 -9.82
CA HIS A 58 -12.75 20.84 -9.40
C HIS A 58 -13.94 19.89 -9.64
N ASP A 59 -13.97 19.19 -10.77
CA ASP A 59 -14.99 18.21 -11.12
C ASP A 59 -14.97 17.01 -10.15
N ILE A 60 -13.77 16.48 -9.86
CA ILE A 60 -13.60 15.39 -8.87
C ILE A 60 -14.05 15.85 -7.48
N TRP A 61 -13.80 17.13 -7.14
CA TRP A 61 -14.19 17.68 -5.84
C TRP A 61 -15.70 17.91 -5.71
N GLN A 62 -16.40 18.09 -6.81
CA GLN A 62 -17.86 18.22 -6.87
C GLN A 62 -18.57 16.85 -6.75
N GLU A 63 -17.89 15.76 -7.12
CA GLU A 63 -18.46 14.42 -7.02
C GLU A 63 -18.29 13.89 -5.57
N PRO A 64 -19.40 13.73 -4.79
CA PRO A 64 -19.32 13.44 -3.36
C PRO A 64 -18.63 12.09 -3.08
N GLU A 65 -18.83 11.09 -3.93
CA GLU A 65 -18.23 9.77 -3.78
C GLU A 65 -16.71 9.83 -4.00
N ALA A 66 -16.24 10.50 -5.05
CA ALA A 66 -14.83 10.67 -5.37
C ALA A 66 -14.12 11.50 -4.28
N ARG A 67 -14.76 12.55 -3.78
CA ARG A 67 -14.21 13.39 -2.70
C ARG A 67 -14.02 12.61 -1.40
N ILE A 68 -15.06 11.90 -0.94
CA ILE A 68 -14.99 11.10 0.29
C ILE A 68 -13.89 10.04 0.17
N PHE A 69 -13.81 9.38 -0.98
CA PHE A 69 -12.80 8.36 -1.21
C PHE A 69 -11.38 8.95 -1.25
N THR A 70 -11.18 10.10 -1.88
CA THR A 70 -9.90 10.81 -1.92
C THR A 70 -9.44 11.21 -0.52
N ILE A 71 -10.34 11.77 0.30
CA ILE A 71 -10.04 12.12 1.70
C ILE A 71 -9.70 10.86 2.50
N PHE A 72 -10.47 9.79 2.33
CA PHE A 72 -10.22 8.50 3.00
C PHE A 72 -8.83 7.96 2.68
N VAL A 73 -8.45 7.93 1.42
CA VAL A 73 -7.12 7.47 1.00
C VAL A 73 -6.01 8.37 1.54
N PHE A 74 -6.18 9.68 1.45
CA PHE A 74 -5.20 10.64 2.00
C PHE A 74 -4.97 10.43 3.49
N VAL A 75 -6.05 10.35 4.28
CA VAL A 75 -5.97 10.13 5.74
C VAL A 75 -5.35 8.76 6.04
N SER A 76 -5.71 7.72 5.29
CA SER A 76 -5.14 6.38 5.46
C SER A 76 -3.65 6.33 5.16
N MET A 77 -3.20 7.00 4.09
CA MET A 77 -1.77 7.08 3.75
C MET A 77 -0.98 7.91 4.76
N LEU A 78 -1.58 9.00 5.28
CA LEU A 78 -0.98 9.79 6.35
C LEU A 78 -0.83 8.96 7.62
N ALA A 79 -1.86 8.20 8.00
CA ALA A 79 -1.82 7.31 9.16
C ALA A 79 -0.76 6.21 8.98
N TYR A 80 -0.66 5.61 7.80
CA TYR A 80 0.36 4.62 7.47
C TYR A 80 1.78 5.20 7.61
N SER A 81 2.04 6.37 7.03
CA SER A 81 3.36 7.03 7.15
C SER A 81 3.69 7.40 8.59
N ALA A 82 2.71 7.83 9.37
CA ALA A 82 2.90 8.11 10.79
C ALA A 82 3.25 6.85 11.59
N GLN A 83 2.64 5.70 11.27
CA GLN A 83 2.98 4.42 11.89
C GLN A 83 4.45 4.05 11.66
N ASP A 84 4.95 4.17 10.43
CA ASP A 84 6.33 3.82 10.11
C ASP A 84 7.33 4.72 10.86
N LEU A 85 7.03 6.00 11.01
CA LEU A 85 7.87 6.95 11.74
C LEU A 85 7.88 6.70 13.26
N ILE A 86 6.79 6.20 13.82
CA ILE A 86 6.64 6.03 15.26
C ILE A 86 7.13 4.65 15.72
N LEU A 87 7.05 3.63 14.87
CA LEU A 87 7.31 2.25 15.27
C LEU A 87 8.74 2.01 15.76
N GLU A 88 9.76 2.58 15.09
CA GLU A 88 11.16 2.43 15.50
C GLU A 88 11.45 3.10 16.85
N PRO A 89 11.13 4.39 17.08
CA PRO A 89 11.35 5.00 18.39
C PRO A 89 10.48 4.37 19.49
N PHE A 90 9.28 3.90 19.17
CA PHE A 90 8.44 3.17 20.13
C PHE A 90 9.09 1.87 20.57
N ALA A 91 9.61 1.07 19.65
CA ALA A 91 10.32 -0.17 19.96
C ALA A 91 11.57 0.09 20.83
N GLY A 92 12.31 1.15 20.55
CA GLY A 92 13.49 1.54 21.33
C GLY A 92 13.16 2.06 22.72
N LEU A 93 12.20 2.97 22.84
CA LEU A 93 11.89 3.65 24.11
C LEU A 93 11.06 2.79 25.07
N VAL A 94 10.09 2.01 24.51
CA VAL A 94 9.15 1.25 25.34
C VAL A 94 9.65 -0.17 25.60
N PHE A 95 10.21 -0.83 24.59
CA PHE A 95 10.67 -2.21 24.69
C PHE A 95 12.20 -2.35 24.86
N GLY A 96 12.93 -1.24 24.93
CA GLY A 96 14.37 -1.23 25.12
C GLY A 96 15.17 -1.86 23.96
N ARG A 97 14.59 -1.90 22.76
CA ARG A 97 15.24 -2.51 21.59
C ARG A 97 16.40 -1.65 21.10
N THR A 98 17.47 -2.30 20.71
CA THR A 98 18.61 -1.64 20.06
C THR A 98 18.24 -1.17 18.65
N PRO A 99 18.95 -0.18 18.06
CA PRO A 99 18.68 0.26 16.68
C PRO A 99 18.74 -0.87 15.64
N GLY A 100 19.59 -1.89 15.83
CA GLY A 100 19.64 -3.07 14.98
C GLY A 100 18.38 -3.93 15.08
N GLU A 101 17.87 -4.15 16.30
CA GLU A 101 16.64 -4.90 16.53
C GLU A 101 15.39 -4.15 16.04
N SER A 102 15.35 -2.82 16.16
CA SER A 102 14.23 -2.04 15.62
C SER A 102 14.21 -2.04 14.10
N THR A 103 15.38 -2.01 13.45
CA THR A 103 15.48 -2.20 11.99
C THR A 103 15.02 -3.60 11.56
N GLN A 104 15.36 -4.64 12.34
CA GLN A 104 14.86 -5.99 12.09
C GLN A 104 13.33 -6.07 12.23
N LEU A 105 12.77 -5.36 13.22
CA LEU A 105 11.32 -5.26 13.41
C LEU A 105 10.62 -4.62 12.20
N ALA A 106 11.20 -3.55 11.64
CA ALA A 106 10.73 -2.95 10.39
C ALA A 106 10.76 -3.96 9.22
N GLY A 107 11.80 -4.79 9.16
CA GLY A 107 11.88 -5.90 8.19
C GLY A 107 10.74 -6.92 8.35
N ILE A 108 10.39 -7.27 9.58
CA ILE A 108 9.27 -8.17 9.90
C ILE A 108 7.94 -7.54 9.46
N GLN A 109 7.74 -6.24 9.73
CA GLN A 109 6.57 -5.48 9.29
C GLN A 109 6.42 -5.54 7.76
N HIS A 110 7.49 -5.24 7.01
CA HIS A 110 7.47 -5.27 5.55
C HIS A 110 7.24 -6.69 5.00
N GLY A 111 7.75 -7.72 5.68
CA GLY A 111 7.42 -9.11 5.39
C GLY A 111 5.91 -9.39 5.52
N GLY A 112 5.30 -8.86 6.57
CA GLY A 112 3.85 -8.88 6.76
C GLY A 112 3.10 -8.16 5.62
N VAL A 113 3.57 -6.96 5.23
CA VAL A 113 2.99 -6.20 4.11
C VAL A 113 2.98 -7.02 2.82
N LEU A 114 4.10 -7.65 2.48
CA LEU A 114 4.17 -8.53 1.31
C LEU A 114 3.18 -9.70 1.38
N LEU A 115 3.06 -10.31 2.55
CA LEU A 115 2.08 -11.39 2.75
C LEU A 115 0.64 -10.90 2.56
N GLY A 116 0.30 -9.74 3.12
CA GLY A 116 -1.02 -9.12 2.97
C GLY A 116 -1.35 -8.79 1.51
N MET A 117 -0.39 -8.23 0.77
CA MET A 117 -0.53 -7.98 -0.67
C MET A 117 -0.75 -9.27 -1.46
N ALA A 118 0.04 -10.31 -1.19
CA ALA A 118 -0.09 -11.60 -1.83
C ALA A 118 -1.43 -12.28 -1.51
N ALA A 119 -1.86 -12.24 -0.25
CA ALA A 119 -3.13 -12.81 0.18
C ALA A 119 -4.32 -12.13 -0.52
N MET A 120 -4.30 -10.80 -0.62
CA MET A 120 -5.32 -10.06 -1.36
C MET A 120 -5.31 -10.43 -2.85
N ALA A 121 -4.14 -10.47 -3.51
CA ALA A 121 -4.01 -10.83 -4.91
C ALA A 121 -4.52 -12.26 -5.18
N ILE A 122 -4.14 -13.23 -4.35
CA ILE A 122 -4.58 -14.62 -4.46
C ILE A 122 -6.08 -14.72 -4.23
N SER A 123 -6.64 -14.01 -3.26
CA SER A 123 -8.08 -14.04 -3.00
C SER A 123 -8.90 -13.53 -4.19
N THR A 124 -8.42 -12.50 -4.88
CA THR A 124 -9.08 -11.99 -6.11
C THR A 124 -8.97 -12.94 -7.29
N LEU A 125 -7.87 -13.68 -7.40
CA LEU A 125 -7.71 -14.72 -8.44
C LEU A 125 -8.63 -15.92 -8.19
N LEU A 126 -8.78 -16.34 -6.93
CA LEU A 126 -9.61 -17.49 -6.57
C LEU A 126 -11.12 -17.18 -6.64
N PHE A 127 -11.51 -15.95 -6.29
CA PHE A 127 -12.92 -15.54 -6.20
C PHE A 127 -13.30 -14.49 -7.23
N LYS A 128 -12.94 -14.69 -8.50
CA LYS A 128 -13.19 -13.76 -9.62
C LYS A 128 -14.63 -13.21 -9.69
N SER A 129 -15.63 -14.03 -9.32
CA SER A 129 -17.04 -13.64 -9.37
C SER A 129 -17.47 -12.65 -8.28
N ARG A 130 -16.62 -12.38 -7.28
CA ARG A 130 -16.93 -11.53 -6.13
C ARG A 130 -15.94 -10.35 -5.97
N GLY A 131 -15.30 -9.92 -7.04
CA GLY A 131 -14.20 -8.95 -7.00
C GLY A 131 -14.50 -7.68 -6.19
N ALA A 132 -15.63 -7.02 -6.43
CA ALA A 132 -16.01 -5.79 -5.70
C ALA A 132 -16.29 -6.04 -4.22
N ALA A 133 -16.96 -7.15 -3.86
CA ALA A 133 -17.23 -7.49 -2.47
C ALA A 133 -15.93 -7.84 -1.71
N LEU A 134 -14.99 -8.52 -2.38
CA LEU A 134 -13.67 -8.82 -1.82
C LEU A 134 -12.85 -7.55 -1.57
N LEU A 135 -12.84 -6.61 -2.50
CA LEU A 135 -12.18 -5.31 -2.31
C LEU A 135 -12.71 -4.61 -1.06
N GLN A 136 -14.04 -4.53 -0.91
CA GLN A 136 -14.65 -3.92 0.27
C GLN A 136 -14.33 -4.68 1.57
N LEU A 137 -14.29 -6.01 1.52
CA LEU A 137 -13.93 -6.83 2.67
C LEU A 137 -12.49 -6.56 3.11
N TRP A 138 -11.53 -6.51 2.17
CA TRP A 138 -10.13 -6.23 2.47
C TRP A 138 -9.91 -4.79 2.93
N ILE A 139 -10.62 -3.81 2.37
CA ILE A 139 -10.55 -2.42 2.82
C ILE A 139 -11.05 -2.31 4.28
N ARG A 140 -12.25 -2.80 4.56
CA ARG A 140 -12.84 -2.73 5.91
C ARG A 140 -12.09 -3.61 6.90
N GLY A 141 -11.79 -4.85 6.52
CA GLY A 141 -11.07 -5.81 7.34
C GLY A 141 -9.65 -5.36 7.64
N GLY A 142 -8.93 -4.82 6.66
CA GLY A 142 -7.59 -4.27 6.84
C GLY A 142 -7.58 -3.08 7.82
N CYS A 143 -8.51 -2.14 7.71
CA CYS A 143 -8.65 -1.03 8.67
C CYS A 143 -8.93 -1.53 10.10
N TRP A 144 -9.87 -2.47 10.25
CA TRP A 144 -10.19 -3.04 11.55
C TRP A 144 -9.00 -3.80 12.15
N LEU A 145 -8.35 -4.62 11.36
CA LEU A 145 -7.20 -5.42 11.81
C LEU A 145 -6.01 -4.53 12.17
N SER A 146 -5.74 -3.46 11.39
CA SER A 146 -4.73 -2.46 11.73
C SER A 146 -5.05 -1.74 13.03
N ALA A 147 -6.31 -1.33 13.23
CA ALA A 147 -6.74 -0.67 14.47
C ALA A 147 -6.56 -1.60 15.68
N VAL A 148 -6.94 -2.87 15.56
CA VAL A 148 -6.73 -3.87 16.61
C VAL A 148 -5.25 -4.08 16.89
N ALA A 149 -4.42 -4.22 15.86
CA ALA A 149 -2.97 -4.40 16.02
C ALA A 149 -2.32 -3.20 16.71
N LEU A 150 -2.72 -1.97 16.38
CA LEU A 150 -2.24 -0.76 17.05
C LEU A 150 -2.71 -0.70 18.52
N PHE A 151 -3.96 -1.05 18.78
CA PHE A 151 -4.46 -1.13 20.16
C PHE A 151 -3.67 -2.15 20.98
N LEU A 152 -3.37 -3.31 20.39
CA LEU A 152 -2.56 -4.35 21.01
C LEU A 152 -1.12 -3.90 21.24
N LEU A 153 -0.53 -3.08 20.35
CA LEU A 153 0.78 -2.44 20.58
C LEU A 153 0.76 -1.50 21.77
N CYS A 154 -0.26 -0.64 21.88
CA CYS A 154 -0.44 0.22 23.05
C CYS A 154 -0.59 -0.58 24.33
N TRP A 155 -1.42 -1.62 24.30
CA TRP A 155 -1.63 -2.50 25.45
C TRP A 155 -0.34 -3.23 25.87
N GLY A 156 0.41 -3.75 24.91
CA GLY A 156 1.71 -4.37 25.14
C GLY A 156 2.73 -3.41 25.74
N GLY A 157 2.75 -2.16 25.26
CA GLY A 157 3.60 -1.11 25.81
C GLY A 157 3.29 -0.75 27.27
N LEU A 158 2.03 -0.86 27.69
CA LEU A 158 1.63 -0.61 29.09
C LEU A 158 1.96 -1.79 30.01
N ASN A 159 1.94 -3.02 29.53
CA ASN A 159 2.09 -4.23 30.35
C ASN A 159 3.50 -4.85 30.34
N HIS A 160 4.41 -4.31 29.58
CA HIS A 160 5.88 -4.47 29.57
C HIS A 160 6.54 -5.85 29.41
N SER A 161 6.05 -6.99 29.93
CA SER A 161 7.03 -8.02 30.20
C SER A 161 7.23 -9.12 29.16
N ASP A 162 6.21 -9.57 28.45
CA ASP A 162 6.37 -10.72 27.53
C ASP A 162 5.51 -10.58 26.26
N TRP A 163 5.29 -9.34 25.83
CA TRP A 163 4.46 -9.08 24.68
C TRP A 163 5.13 -9.57 23.38
N PRO A 164 4.45 -10.34 22.54
CA PRO A 164 4.99 -10.80 21.28
C PRO A 164 5.00 -9.67 20.24
N LEU A 165 5.89 -8.70 20.42
CA LEU A 165 6.01 -7.49 19.61
C LEU A 165 6.14 -7.81 18.12
N GLU A 166 6.98 -8.79 17.79
CA GLU A 166 7.26 -9.20 16.41
C GLU A 166 6.02 -9.74 15.70
N ALA A 167 5.25 -10.59 16.40
CA ALA A 167 4.00 -11.15 15.85
C ALA A 167 2.95 -10.05 15.65
N ASN A 168 2.86 -9.11 16.58
CA ASN A 168 1.91 -8.01 16.48
C ASN A 168 2.27 -7.05 15.33
N VAL A 169 3.55 -6.72 15.17
CA VAL A 169 4.04 -5.88 14.07
C VAL A 169 3.89 -6.58 12.71
N PHE A 170 4.10 -7.90 12.66
CA PHE A 170 3.83 -8.69 11.45
C PHE A 170 2.34 -8.67 11.08
N LEU A 171 1.45 -8.81 12.05
CA LEU A 171 0.00 -8.71 11.86
C LEU A 171 -0.40 -7.33 11.34
N LEU A 172 0.17 -6.26 11.91
CA LEU A 172 -0.04 -4.89 11.47
C LEU A 172 0.39 -4.71 10.00
N GLY A 173 1.58 -5.21 9.65
CA GLY A 173 2.07 -5.21 8.28
C GLY A 173 1.13 -5.94 7.32
N THR A 174 0.65 -7.12 7.70
CA THR A 174 -0.27 -7.92 6.87
C THR A 174 -1.59 -7.18 6.62
N ALA A 175 -2.14 -6.55 7.65
CA ALA A 175 -3.36 -5.75 7.54
C ALA A 175 -3.16 -4.55 6.58
N ASN A 176 -2.05 -3.83 6.73
CA ASN A 176 -1.71 -2.66 5.92
C ASN A 176 -1.47 -3.04 4.45
N GLY A 177 -0.77 -4.16 4.19
CA GLY A 177 -0.49 -4.65 2.84
C GLY A 177 -1.77 -5.02 2.08
N GLY A 178 -2.65 -5.78 2.71
CA GLY A 178 -3.95 -6.15 2.14
C GLY A 178 -4.84 -4.95 1.88
N PHE A 179 -4.88 -4.00 2.82
CA PHE A 179 -5.59 -2.73 2.68
C PHE A 179 -5.06 -1.90 1.50
N ALA A 180 -3.75 -1.72 1.38
CA ALA A 180 -3.14 -0.88 0.35
C ALA A 180 -3.50 -1.35 -1.06
N VAL A 181 -3.36 -2.65 -1.35
CA VAL A 181 -3.72 -3.22 -2.66
C VAL A 181 -5.22 -3.11 -2.91
N ALA A 182 -6.06 -3.37 -1.91
CA ALA A 182 -7.50 -3.25 -2.04
C ALA A 182 -7.95 -1.80 -2.27
N ALA A 183 -7.32 -0.82 -1.63
CA ALA A 183 -7.61 0.60 -1.83
C ALA A 183 -7.25 1.06 -3.25
N ILE A 184 -6.09 0.65 -3.78
CA ILE A 184 -5.69 0.94 -5.17
C ILE A 184 -6.67 0.28 -6.14
N GLY A 185 -7.06 -0.97 -5.92
CA GLY A 185 -8.07 -1.66 -6.73
C GLY A 185 -9.43 -0.95 -6.70
N GLY A 186 -9.84 -0.45 -5.54
CA GLY A 186 -11.06 0.35 -5.38
C GLY A 186 -11.01 1.66 -6.15
N MET A 187 -9.85 2.34 -6.19
CA MET A 187 -9.65 3.54 -7.02
C MET A 187 -9.83 3.25 -8.50
N MET A 188 -9.26 2.14 -8.99
CA MET A 188 -9.39 1.76 -10.40
C MET A 188 -10.85 1.48 -10.78
N VAL A 189 -11.60 0.80 -9.92
CA VAL A 189 -13.03 0.53 -10.15
C VAL A 189 -13.85 1.82 -10.18
N LEU A 190 -13.62 2.76 -9.26
CA LEU A 190 -14.30 4.05 -9.24
C LEU A 190 -13.97 4.89 -10.49
N ALA A 191 -12.70 4.90 -10.90
CA ALA A 191 -12.27 5.61 -12.10
C ALA A 191 -12.93 5.07 -13.36
N SER A 192 -13.07 3.74 -13.50
CA SER A 192 -13.73 3.11 -14.65
C SER A 192 -15.24 3.42 -14.70
N GLN A 193 -15.92 3.43 -13.57
CA GLN A 193 -17.35 3.75 -13.50
C GLN A 193 -17.65 5.22 -13.82
N GLY A 194 -16.76 6.14 -13.42
CA GLY A 194 -16.86 7.56 -13.78
C GLY A 194 -16.76 7.81 -15.27
N THR A 195 -15.95 7.01 -15.97
CA THR A 195 -15.81 7.09 -17.43
C THR A 195 -17.05 6.58 -18.16
N GLU A 196 -17.61 5.44 -17.72
CA GLU A 196 -18.85 4.88 -18.31
C GLU A 196 -20.05 5.80 -18.15
N LYS A 197 -20.21 6.49 -17.01
CA LYS A 197 -21.27 7.48 -16.80
C LYS A 197 -21.15 8.69 -17.73
N ARG A 198 -19.94 9.08 -18.15
CA ARG A 198 -19.73 10.20 -19.08
C ARG A 198 -19.96 9.82 -20.55
N GLU A 199 -19.77 8.56 -20.91
CA GLU A 199 -20.00 8.06 -22.28
C GLU A 199 -21.48 7.67 -22.53
N GLY A 200 -22.29 7.50 -21.49
CA GLY A 200 -23.70 7.14 -21.57
C GLY A 200 -24.68 8.31 -21.65
N ILE A 201 -24.18 9.54 -21.82
CA ILE A 201 -24.93 10.76 -22.11
C ILE A 201 -24.65 11.21 -23.54
#